data_f9e2e62ac99e3570cace1bd1517f9091
#
_entry.id   f9e2e62ac99e3570cace1bd1517f9091
#
_cell.length_a   1.000
_cell.length_b   1.000
_cell.length_c   1.000
_cell.angle_alpha   90.00
_cell.angle_beta   90.00
_cell.angle_gamma   90.00
#
_symmetry.space_group_name_H-M   'P 1'
#
loop_
_entity.id
_entity.type
_entity.pdbx_description
1 polymer ?
#
loop_
_entity_poly.entity_id
_entity_poly.type
_entity_poly.pdbx_seq_one_letter_code
_entity_poly.pdbx_strand_id
1 'polypeptide(L)'
;MILRRLAISIRKQDWFTVLIETLIVVLGVFLGIQLGNWNEARVQRAQETELLRALHQEIETSIRLTQQKSDAILQVVDAGRRSLAFLEAGESCGDACWPVLVDFFHASQWQSIEVDRSTYDEMRRQGFPRSREIVDAVEGYLAQNATLSITNHLPTYRSRVRQLIPLDAQEFYWATCYILEDGAETYVLDCAKGISDAASARAVGKIADTPDIALLLTEWAGLHSATPADLEDQNMAAERALEMIEAELERRS
;
A
#
# COMPACT_ATOMS: atom_id res chain seq x y z
N MET A 1 25.02 -61.97 50.34
CA MET A 1 25.42 -62.78 49.15
C MET A 1 25.01 -62.13 47.81
N ILE A 2 23.96 -61.36 47.77
CA ILE A 2 23.47 -60.71 46.53
C ILE A 2 24.38 -59.62 46.00
N LEU A 3 24.90 -58.74 46.86
CA LEU A 3 25.84 -57.68 46.49
C LEU A 3 27.14 -58.15 45.89
N ARG A 4 27.66 -59.34 46.34
CA ARG A 4 28.88 -59.94 45.82
C ARG A 4 28.68 -60.55 44.43
N ARG A 5 27.48 -61.04 44.12
CA ARG A 5 27.15 -61.52 42.78
C ARG A 5 26.94 -60.35 41.79
N LEU A 6 26.37 -59.25 42.27
CA LEU A 6 26.22 -58.02 41.50
C LEU A 6 27.58 -57.40 41.12
N ALA A 7 28.49 -57.34 42.10
CA ALA A 7 29.88 -56.86 41.90
C ALA A 7 30.70 -57.74 40.94
N ILE A 8 30.48 -59.06 40.93
CA ILE A 8 31.15 -59.99 40.00
C ILE A 8 30.56 -59.90 38.61
N SER A 9 29.23 -59.64 38.46
CA SER A 9 28.56 -59.42 37.18
C SER A 9 29.05 -58.13 36.56
N ILE A 10 29.16 -57.03 37.32
CA ILE A 10 29.65 -55.72 36.85
C ILE A 10 31.15 -55.81 36.44
N ARG A 11 31.94 -56.67 37.09
CA ARG A 11 33.39 -56.83 36.82
C ARG A 11 33.68 -57.71 35.59
N LYS A 12 32.70 -58.54 35.15
CA LYS A 12 32.76 -59.36 33.93
C LYS A 12 32.03 -58.66 32.70
N GLN A 13 31.49 -57.53 32.94
CA GLN A 13 30.84 -56.78 31.87
C GLN A 13 31.93 -56.25 30.93
N ASP A 14 31.82 -56.60 29.67
CA ASP A 14 32.74 -56.12 28.65
C ASP A 14 32.52 -54.64 28.42
N TRP A 15 33.25 -53.78 29.12
CA TRP A 15 33.15 -52.33 29.07
C TRP A 15 33.21 -51.80 27.64
N PHE A 16 33.86 -52.52 26.75
CA PHE A 16 33.91 -52.19 25.33
C PHE A 16 32.54 -52.34 24.67
N THR A 17 31.81 -53.41 24.98
CA THR A 17 30.45 -53.62 24.49
C THR A 17 29.49 -52.55 25.00
N VAL A 18 29.53 -52.21 26.29
CA VAL A 18 28.71 -51.13 26.89
C VAL A 18 29.03 -49.78 26.26
N LEU A 19 30.32 -49.51 26.00
CA LEU A 19 30.73 -48.26 25.33
C LEU A 19 30.19 -48.18 23.90
N ILE A 20 30.26 -49.27 23.14
CA ILE A 20 29.73 -49.31 21.77
C ILE A 20 28.20 -49.18 21.76
N GLU A 21 27.49 -49.88 22.64
CA GLU A 21 26.04 -49.77 22.76
C GLU A 21 25.63 -48.33 23.11
N THR A 22 26.31 -47.70 24.06
CA THR A 22 26.05 -46.30 24.42
C THR A 22 26.37 -45.38 23.26
N LEU A 23 27.45 -45.59 22.53
CA LEU A 23 27.81 -44.79 21.37
C LEU A 23 26.76 -44.91 20.26
N ILE A 24 26.25 -46.10 19.97
CA ILE A 24 25.20 -46.32 18.97
C ILE A 24 23.93 -45.59 19.35
N VAL A 25 23.51 -45.66 20.63
CA VAL A 25 22.30 -44.91 21.09
C VAL A 25 22.51 -43.43 20.98
N VAL A 26 23.64 -42.88 21.43
CA VAL A 26 23.95 -41.46 21.33
C VAL A 26 23.99 -41.00 19.87
N LEU A 27 24.65 -41.74 19.00
CA LEU A 27 24.68 -41.45 17.57
C LEU A 27 23.28 -41.51 16.93
N GLY A 28 22.47 -42.52 17.28
CA GLY A 28 21.11 -42.65 16.81
C GLY A 28 20.23 -41.47 17.18
N VAL A 29 20.25 -41.04 18.44
CA VAL A 29 19.54 -39.84 18.92
C VAL A 29 20.08 -38.58 18.28
N PHE A 30 21.40 -38.41 18.17
CA PHE A 30 22.00 -37.25 17.52
C PHE A 30 21.60 -37.14 16.05
N LEU A 31 21.70 -38.25 15.29
CA LEU A 31 21.29 -38.28 13.89
C LEU A 31 19.77 -37.99 13.73
N GLY A 32 18.94 -38.55 14.62
CA GLY A 32 17.50 -38.28 14.62
C GLY A 32 17.20 -36.80 14.82
N ILE A 33 17.86 -36.13 15.76
CA ILE A 33 17.72 -34.69 16.00
C ILE A 33 18.22 -33.89 14.79
N GLN A 34 19.35 -34.24 14.19
CA GLN A 34 19.92 -33.53 13.04
C GLN A 34 19.01 -33.66 11.79
N LEU A 35 18.47 -34.83 11.53
CA LEU A 35 17.52 -35.04 10.43
C LEU A 35 16.22 -34.28 10.66
N GLY A 36 15.73 -34.23 11.90
CA GLY A 36 14.58 -33.42 12.29
C GLY A 36 14.82 -31.92 12.02
N ASN A 37 15.91 -31.38 12.52
CA ASN A 37 16.32 -29.98 12.35
C ASN A 37 16.52 -29.62 10.85
N TRP A 38 17.13 -30.53 10.09
CA TRP A 38 17.36 -30.32 8.66
C TRP A 38 16.03 -30.28 7.87
N ASN A 39 15.11 -31.20 8.17
CA ASN A 39 13.81 -31.21 7.54
C ASN A 39 12.99 -29.93 7.89
N GLU A 40 13.01 -29.54 9.15
CA GLU A 40 12.36 -28.29 9.59
C GLU A 40 12.94 -27.06 8.89
N ALA A 41 14.27 -26.94 8.82
CA ALA A 41 14.93 -25.87 8.10
C ALA A 41 14.57 -25.83 6.61
N ARG A 42 14.39 -27.01 5.98
CA ARG A 42 13.94 -27.11 4.59
C ARG A 42 12.51 -26.59 4.43
N VAL A 43 11.61 -27.01 5.30
CA VAL A 43 10.20 -26.56 5.27
C VAL A 43 10.12 -25.05 5.48
N GLN A 44 10.84 -24.50 6.45
CA GLN A 44 10.88 -23.07 6.72
C GLN A 44 11.44 -22.26 5.54
N ARG A 45 12.48 -22.76 4.85
CA ARG A 45 13.01 -22.11 3.64
C ARG A 45 11.99 -22.10 2.51
N ALA A 46 11.27 -23.21 2.30
CA ALA A 46 10.23 -23.27 1.29
C ALA A 46 9.08 -22.29 1.57
N GLN A 47 8.66 -22.22 2.83
CA GLN A 47 7.62 -21.29 3.28
C GLN A 47 8.06 -19.83 3.13
N GLU A 48 9.28 -19.47 3.54
CA GLU A 48 9.83 -18.13 3.35
C GLU A 48 9.89 -17.76 1.86
N THR A 49 10.24 -18.71 0.99
CA THR A 49 10.31 -18.48 -0.46
C THR A 49 8.94 -18.19 -1.06
N GLU A 50 7.89 -18.90 -0.62
CA GLU A 50 6.51 -18.61 -1.03
C GLU A 50 6.04 -17.23 -0.57
N LEU A 51 6.32 -16.88 0.68
CA LEU A 51 5.97 -15.57 1.22
C LEU A 51 6.76 -14.43 0.53
N LEU A 52 8.02 -14.65 0.15
CA LEU A 52 8.78 -13.67 -0.64
C LEU A 52 8.18 -13.45 -2.03
N ARG A 53 7.67 -14.49 -2.70
CA ARG A 53 6.96 -14.33 -3.98
C ARG A 53 5.65 -13.57 -3.81
N ALA A 54 4.89 -13.87 -2.76
CA ALA A 54 3.67 -13.16 -2.45
C ALA A 54 3.93 -11.67 -2.14
N LEU A 55 4.98 -11.37 -1.36
CA LEU A 55 5.40 -10.00 -1.05
C LEU A 55 5.85 -9.25 -2.32
N HIS A 56 6.59 -9.91 -3.21
CA HIS A 56 6.97 -9.34 -4.49
C HIS A 56 5.73 -8.88 -5.29
N GLN A 57 4.74 -9.76 -5.43
CA GLN A 57 3.49 -9.43 -6.14
C GLN A 57 2.68 -8.32 -5.45
N GLU A 58 2.66 -8.31 -4.10
CA GLU A 58 2.00 -7.25 -3.32
C GLU A 58 2.65 -5.88 -3.59
N ILE A 59 3.99 -5.81 -3.60
CA ILE A 59 4.73 -4.57 -3.88
C ILE A 59 4.55 -4.14 -5.35
N GLU A 60 4.65 -5.03 -6.33
CA GLU A 60 4.39 -4.72 -7.74
C GLU A 60 2.98 -4.14 -7.95
N THR A 61 1.99 -4.74 -7.30
CA THR A 61 0.62 -4.24 -7.34
C THR A 61 0.51 -2.85 -6.72
N SER A 62 1.20 -2.63 -5.60
CA SER A 62 1.24 -1.33 -4.92
C SER A 62 1.89 -0.24 -5.78
N ILE A 63 2.98 -0.53 -6.49
CA ILE A 63 3.62 0.42 -7.44
C ILE A 63 2.63 0.83 -8.53
N ARG A 64 1.98 -0.15 -9.17
CA ARG A 64 1.01 0.11 -10.23
C ARG A 64 -0.17 0.96 -9.75
N LEU A 65 -0.73 0.63 -8.58
CA LEU A 65 -1.84 1.39 -7.99
C LEU A 65 -1.39 2.80 -7.59
N THR A 66 -0.19 2.96 -7.04
CA THR A 66 0.38 4.27 -6.70
C THR A 66 0.53 5.15 -7.93
N GLN A 67 0.98 4.60 -9.07
CA GLN A 67 1.06 5.34 -10.32
C GLN A 67 -0.32 5.81 -10.82
N GLN A 68 -1.33 4.93 -10.80
CA GLN A 68 -2.69 5.29 -11.17
C GLN A 68 -3.28 6.39 -10.26
N LYS A 69 -3.00 6.31 -8.95
CA LYS A 69 -3.41 7.34 -7.99
C LYS A 69 -2.71 8.67 -8.25
N SER A 70 -1.41 8.64 -8.59
CA SER A 70 -0.65 9.82 -8.98
C SER A 70 -1.27 10.53 -10.18
N ASP A 71 -1.64 9.77 -11.23
CA ASP A 71 -2.30 10.31 -12.43
C ASP A 71 -3.66 10.94 -12.09
N ALA A 72 -4.45 10.32 -11.23
CA ALA A 72 -5.72 10.88 -10.79
C ALA A 72 -5.54 12.14 -9.91
N ILE A 73 -4.51 12.21 -9.09
CA ILE A 73 -4.17 13.41 -8.32
C ILE A 73 -3.79 14.57 -9.26
N LEU A 74 -3.06 14.31 -10.34
CA LEU A 74 -2.79 15.32 -11.37
C LEU A 74 -4.07 15.85 -12.01
N GLN A 75 -5.07 14.99 -12.27
CA GLN A 75 -6.39 15.43 -12.76
C GLN A 75 -7.08 16.35 -11.75
N VAL A 76 -7.00 16.05 -10.44
CA VAL A 76 -7.52 16.90 -9.36
C VAL A 76 -6.86 18.27 -9.35
N VAL A 77 -5.52 18.33 -9.46
CA VAL A 77 -4.75 19.57 -9.50
C VAL A 77 -5.12 20.41 -10.73
N ASP A 78 -5.25 19.80 -11.90
CA ASP A 78 -5.59 20.51 -13.13
C ASP A 78 -7.04 21.04 -13.10
N ALA A 79 -7.99 20.28 -12.55
CA ALA A 79 -9.34 20.77 -12.31
C ALA A 79 -9.34 21.94 -11.31
N GLY A 80 -8.50 21.86 -10.26
CA GLY A 80 -8.29 22.96 -9.31
C GLY A 80 -7.78 24.24 -9.98
N ARG A 81 -6.79 24.12 -10.87
CA ARG A 81 -6.24 25.25 -11.65
C ARG A 81 -7.31 25.89 -12.54
N ARG A 82 -8.11 25.09 -13.25
CA ARG A 82 -9.22 25.62 -14.09
C ARG A 82 -10.28 26.31 -13.24
N SER A 83 -10.63 25.72 -12.08
CA SER A 83 -11.58 26.31 -11.16
C SER A 83 -11.08 27.64 -10.58
N LEU A 84 -9.81 27.74 -10.20
CA LEU A 84 -9.20 29.00 -9.73
C LEU A 84 -9.19 30.06 -10.83
N ALA A 85 -8.78 29.70 -12.04
CA ALA A 85 -8.80 30.61 -13.19
C ALA A 85 -10.23 31.15 -13.46
N PHE A 86 -11.26 30.31 -13.35
CA PHE A 86 -12.66 30.75 -13.48
C PHE A 86 -13.04 31.74 -12.38
N LEU A 87 -12.68 31.48 -11.12
CA LEU A 87 -12.95 32.40 -10.00
C LEU A 87 -12.23 33.75 -10.14
N GLU A 88 -10.98 33.73 -10.62
CA GLU A 88 -10.19 34.93 -10.86
C GLU A 88 -10.73 35.78 -12.00
N ALA A 89 -11.23 35.16 -13.06
CA ALA A 89 -11.82 35.85 -14.18
C ALA A 89 -13.10 36.63 -13.79
N GLY A 90 -13.84 36.16 -12.78
CA GLY A 90 -15.05 36.80 -12.29
C GLY A 90 -16.18 36.83 -13.34
N GLU A 91 -16.10 36.02 -14.40
CA GLU A 91 -17.03 35.95 -15.49
C GLU A 91 -18.17 34.95 -15.22
N SER A 92 -19.29 35.11 -15.91
CA SER A 92 -20.34 34.08 -15.86
C SER A 92 -19.94 32.87 -16.70
N CYS A 93 -20.31 31.67 -16.28
CA CYS A 93 -20.04 30.44 -17.02
C CYS A 93 -20.83 30.29 -18.34
N GLY A 94 -21.84 31.12 -18.60
CA GLY A 94 -22.66 31.07 -19.83
C GLY A 94 -23.27 29.68 -20.04
N ASP A 95 -23.05 29.11 -21.24
CA ASP A 95 -23.49 27.75 -21.59
C ASP A 95 -22.54 26.63 -21.09
N ALA A 96 -21.42 27.00 -20.51
CA ALA A 96 -20.37 26.08 -20.01
C ALA A 96 -20.44 25.81 -18.49
N CYS A 97 -21.58 26.10 -17.84
CA CYS A 97 -21.69 25.97 -16.39
C CYS A 97 -21.56 24.52 -15.90
N TRP A 98 -21.97 23.52 -16.67
CA TRP A 98 -21.78 22.12 -16.28
C TRP A 98 -20.30 21.71 -16.24
N PRO A 99 -19.49 21.93 -17.28
CA PRO A 99 -18.04 21.66 -17.20
C PRO A 99 -17.36 22.38 -16.04
N VAL A 100 -17.69 23.64 -15.78
CA VAL A 100 -17.14 24.39 -14.64
C VAL A 100 -17.55 23.74 -13.30
N LEU A 101 -18.80 23.30 -13.16
CA LEU A 101 -19.26 22.61 -11.96
C LEU A 101 -18.54 21.26 -11.77
N VAL A 102 -18.30 20.53 -12.87
CA VAL A 102 -17.52 19.28 -12.87
C VAL A 102 -16.08 19.55 -12.44
N ASP A 103 -15.44 20.64 -12.89
CA ASP A 103 -14.10 20.99 -12.44
C ASP A 103 -14.03 21.24 -10.93
N PHE A 104 -14.99 21.98 -10.36
CA PHE A 104 -15.08 22.15 -8.91
C PHE A 104 -15.28 20.82 -8.17
N PHE A 105 -16.04 19.89 -8.77
CA PHE A 105 -16.24 18.58 -8.18
C PHE A 105 -14.98 17.70 -8.29
N HIS A 106 -14.32 17.66 -9.47
CA HIS A 106 -13.05 16.98 -9.68
C HIS A 106 -11.97 17.48 -8.72
N ALA A 107 -11.83 18.80 -8.61
CA ALA A 107 -10.90 19.43 -7.68
C ALA A 107 -11.15 19.04 -6.21
N SER A 108 -12.35 18.55 -5.87
CA SER A 108 -12.71 18.10 -4.53
C SER A 108 -12.41 16.63 -4.26
N GLN A 109 -11.85 15.90 -5.22
CA GLN A 109 -11.57 14.49 -5.06
C GLN A 109 -10.36 14.27 -4.13
N TRP A 110 -10.36 13.11 -3.49
CA TRP A 110 -9.32 12.68 -2.58
C TRP A 110 -9.20 11.17 -2.67
N GLN A 111 -7.97 10.66 -2.66
CA GLN A 111 -7.70 9.24 -2.70
C GLN A 111 -6.83 8.82 -1.51
N SER A 112 -7.10 7.65 -0.97
CA SER A 112 -6.17 7.03 -0.02
C SER A 112 -4.91 6.60 -0.76
N ILE A 113 -3.75 6.97 -0.21
CA ILE A 113 -2.44 6.56 -0.72
C ILE A 113 -1.82 5.42 0.08
N GLU A 114 -2.58 4.84 1.01
CA GLU A 114 -2.14 3.68 1.77
C GLU A 114 -1.85 2.49 0.86
N VAL A 115 -0.79 1.75 1.18
CA VAL A 115 -0.39 0.53 0.48
C VAL A 115 -0.71 -0.70 1.33
N ASP A 116 -0.96 -1.83 0.67
CA ASP A 116 -1.12 -3.10 1.36
C ASP A 116 0.23 -3.54 1.94
N ARG A 117 0.18 -4.08 3.14
CA ARG A 117 1.33 -4.61 3.88
C ARG A 117 1.04 -5.96 4.53
N SER A 118 -0.07 -6.58 4.14
CA SER A 118 -0.59 -7.77 4.81
C SER A 118 0.38 -8.95 4.74
N THR A 119 1.01 -9.16 3.59
CA THR A 119 2.01 -10.22 3.38
C THR A 119 3.26 -9.96 4.21
N TYR A 120 3.75 -8.71 4.23
CA TYR A 120 4.91 -8.36 5.03
C TYR A 120 4.66 -8.55 6.53
N ASP A 121 3.51 -8.10 7.04
CA ASP A 121 3.13 -8.27 8.43
C ASP A 121 3.00 -9.76 8.82
N GLU A 122 2.48 -10.60 7.91
CA GLU A 122 2.46 -12.05 8.13
C GLU A 122 3.86 -12.65 8.17
N MET A 123 4.74 -12.25 7.26
CA MET A 123 6.15 -12.66 7.28
C MET A 123 6.83 -12.31 8.61
N ARG A 124 6.63 -11.08 9.08
CA ARG A 124 7.23 -10.61 10.34
C ARG A 124 6.73 -11.40 11.56
N ARG A 125 5.45 -11.77 11.60
CA ARG A 125 4.90 -12.63 12.66
C ARG A 125 5.54 -14.01 12.70
N GLN A 126 5.98 -14.52 11.55
CA GLN A 126 6.65 -15.82 11.41
C GLN A 126 8.17 -15.75 11.54
N GLY A 127 8.75 -14.57 11.78
CA GLY A 127 10.19 -14.36 11.87
C GLY A 127 10.90 -14.26 10.51
N PHE A 128 10.15 -13.94 9.44
CA PHE A 128 10.65 -13.72 8.09
C PHE A 128 10.53 -12.24 7.68
N PRO A 129 11.19 -11.80 6.59
CA PRO A 129 12.31 -12.48 5.95
C PRO A 129 13.52 -12.51 6.88
N ARG A 130 14.44 -13.47 6.67
CA ARG A 130 15.69 -13.57 7.46
C ARG A 130 16.76 -12.59 6.98
N SER A 131 16.69 -12.18 5.72
CA SER A 131 17.58 -11.15 5.16
C SER A 131 17.25 -9.79 5.78
N ARG A 132 18.24 -9.21 6.46
CA ARG A 132 18.11 -7.87 7.03
C ARG A 132 18.00 -6.79 5.93
N GLU A 133 18.66 -6.99 4.82
CA GLU A 133 18.64 -6.07 3.68
C GLU A 133 17.20 -5.93 3.13
N ILE A 134 16.48 -7.06 2.99
CA ILE A 134 15.07 -7.04 2.58
C ILE A 134 14.20 -6.34 3.63
N VAL A 135 14.42 -6.63 4.92
CA VAL A 135 13.69 -5.97 6.00
C VAL A 135 13.88 -4.46 5.93
N ASP A 136 15.13 -4.00 5.88
CA ASP A 136 15.47 -2.58 5.88
C ASP A 136 14.88 -1.87 4.63
N ALA A 137 14.90 -2.52 3.47
CA ALA A 137 14.33 -1.97 2.22
C ALA A 137 12.80 -1.86 2.29
N VAL A 138 12.10 -2.92 2.71
CA VAL A 138 10.63 -2.92 2.83
C VAL A 138 10.17 -1.95 3.91
N GLU A 139 10.83 -1.91 5.07
CA GLU A 139 10.50 -0.97 6.14
C GLU A 139 10.75 0.49 5.70
N GLY A 140 11.79 0.76 4.91
CA GLY A 140 12.05 2.06 4.32
C GLY A 140 10.92 2.51 3.39
N TYR A 141 10.45 1.63 2.51
CA TYR A 141 9.30 1.86 1.63
C TYR A 141 8.01 2.14 2.44
N LEU A 142 7.71 1.30 3.41
CA LEU A 142 6.51 1.46 4.25
C LEU A 142 6.56 2.72 5.11
N ALA A 143 7.74 3.13 5.58
CA ALA A 143 7.91 4.36 6.35
C ALA A 143 7.63 5.62 5.50
N GLN A 144 8.04 5.64 4.22
CA GLN A 144 7.68 6.72 3.29
C GLN A 144 6.18 6.79 3.10
N ASN A 145 5.51 5.66 2.83
CA ASN A 145 4.07 5.61 2.70
C ASN A 145 3.34 6.11 3.97
N ALA A 146 3.78 5.72 5.15
CA ALA A 146 3.21 6.18 6.41
C ALA A 146 3.34 7.71 6.56
N THR A 147 4.45 8.30 6.15
CA THR A 147 4.66 9.75 6.19
C THR A 147 3.69 10.48 5.26
N LEU A 148 3.53 10.00 4.03
CA LEU A 148 2.58 10.57 3.06
C LEU A 148 1.13 10.42 3.53
N SER A 149 0.77 9.29 4.12
CA SER A 149 -0.58 9.03 4.62
C SER A 149 -0.99 9.99 5.74
N ILE A 150 -0.06 10.44 6.58
CA ILE A 150 -0.34 11.43 7.64
C ILE A 150 -0.70 12.80 7.05
N THR A 151 -0.06 13.22 5.97
CA THR A 151 -0.31 14.52 5.32
C THR A 151 -1.52 14.49 4.39
N ASN A 152 -1.89 13.31 3.88
CA ASN A 152 -3.00 13.11 2.95
C ASN A 152 -4.33 12.89 3.67
N HIS A 153 -4.91 13.93 4.24
CA HIS A 153 -6.20 13.88 4.93
C HIS A 153 -7.31 14.57 4.11
N LEU A 154 -8.57 14.29 4.47
CA LEU A 154 -9.73 14.88 3.79
C LEU A 154 -9.69 16.43 3.86
N PRO A 155 -9.71 17.13 2.71
CA PRO A 155 -9.56 18.58 2.69
C PRO A 155 -10.84 19.30 3.12
N THR A 156 -10.66 20.46 3.76
CA THR A 156 -11.78 21.36 4.09
C THR A 156 -12.51 21.82 2.83
N TYR A 157 -11.77 22.08 1.74
CA TYR A 157 -12.32 22.41 0.43
C TYR A 157 -13.38 21.41 -0.02
N ARG A 158 -13.11 20.10 0.07
CA ARG A 158 -14.05 19.04 -0.33
C ARG A 158 -15.40 19.18 0.39
N SER A 159 -15.38 19.31 1.69
CA SER A 159 -16.60 19.45 2.49
C SER A 159 -17.34 20.73 2.14
N ARG A 160 -16.61 21.82 1.94
CA ARG A 160 -17.16 23.14 1.68
C ARG A 160 -17.85 23.22 0.30
N VAL A 161 -17.14 22.81 -0.76
CA VAL A 161 -17.67 22.89 -2.12
C VAL A 161 -18.85 21.93 -2.35
N ARG A 162 -18.78 20.72 -1.82
CA ARG A 162 -19.84 19.71 -1.98
C ARG A 162 -21.16 20.08 -1.33
N GLN A 163 -21.15 20.87 -0.26
CA GLN A 163 -22.37 21.43 0.33
C GLN A 163 -23.11 22.41 -0.61
N LEU A 164 -22.41 22.99 -1.58
CA LEU A 164 -22.94 23.95 -2.53
C LEU A 164 -23.43 23.32 -3.83
N ILE A 165 -23.01 22.07 -4.10
CA ILE A 165 -23.38 21.30 -5.30
C ILE A 165 -24.67 20.52 -5.02
N PRO A 166 -25.72 20.64 -5.87
CA PRO A 166 -26.96 19.90 -5.71
C PRO A 166 -26.76 18.39 -5.66
N LEU A 167 -27.59 17.70 -4.87
CA LEU A 167 -27.44 16.25 -4.67
C LEU A 167 -27.60 15.47 -5.98
N ASP A 168 -28.55 15.83 -6.83
CA ASP A 168 -28.77 15.23 -8.16
C ASP A 168 -27.54 15.36 -9.08
N ALA A 169 -26.83 16.49 -9.01
CA ALA A 169 -25.55 16.66 -9.70
C ALA A 169 -24.44 15.73 -9.13
N GLN A 170 -24.38 15.58 -7.81
CA GLN A 170 -23.42 14.67 -7.18
C GLN A 170 -23.72 13.20 -7.50
N GLU A 171 -24.99 12.79 -7.45
CA GLU A 171 -25.41 11.42 -7.80
C GLU A 171 -25.09 11.11 -9.27
N PHE A 172 -25.38 12.02 -10.18
CA PHE A 172 -25.03 11.86 -11.60
C PHE A 172 -23.51 11.77 -11.79
N TYR A 173 -22.75 12.63 -11.12
CA TYR A 173 -21.28 12.62 -11.18
C TYR A 173 -20.71 11.26 -10.77
N TRP A 174 -21.15 10.73 -9.64
CA TRP A 174 -20.69 9.43 -9.17
C TRP A 174 -21.04 8.27 -10.10
N ALA A 175 -22.19 8.36 -10.77
CA ALA A 175 -22.65 7.33 -11.70
C ALA A 175 -21.96 7.38 -13.07
N THR A 176 -21.45 8.57 -13.50
CA THR A 176 -21.08 8.80 -14.90
C THR A 176 -19.68 9.38 -15.08
N CYS A 177 -19.20 10.18 -14.14
CA CYS A 177 -17.92 10.91 -14.24
C CYS A 177 -16.83 10.33 -13.35
N TYR A 178 -17.11 9.26 -12.65
CA TYR A 178 -16.23 8.59 -11.71
C TYR A 178 -16.10 7.12 -12.07
N ILE A 179 -14.88 6.61 -12.07
CA ILE A 179 -14.56 5.21 -12.36
C ILE A 179 -13.68 4.70 -11.22
N LEU A 180 -14.07 3.57 -10.63
CA LEU A 180 -13.28 2.85 -9.65
C LEU A 180 -12.98 1.46 -10.21
N GLU A 181 -11.72 1.20 -10.56
CA GLU A 181 -11.25 -0.09 -11.05
C GLU A 181 -10.02 -0.54 -10.25
N ASP A 182 -10.05 -1.75 -9.76
CA ASP A 182 -8.94 -2.38 -9.01
C ASP A 182 -8.39 -1.52 -7.84
N GLY A 183 -9.25 -0.69 -7.23
CA GLY A 183 -8.86 0.19 -6.12
C GLY A 183 -8.21 1.51 -6.54
N ALA A 184 -8.14 1.79 -7.84
CA ALA A 184 -7.74 3.08 -8.38
C ALA A 184 -8.95 3.88 -8.84
N GLU A 185 -8.97 5.17 -8.51
CA GLU A 185 -9.99 6.12 -8.95
C GLU A 185 -9.49 6.89 -10.17
N THR A 186 -10.34 7.03 -11.17
CA THR A 186 -10.10 7.89 -12.33
C THR A 186 -11.34 8.72 -12.62
N TYR A 187 -11.16 9.85 -13.31
CA TYR A 187 -12.23 10.80 -13.56
C TYR A 187 -12.41 11.03 -15.05
N VAL A 188 -13.69 11.04 -15.50
CA VAL A 188 -14.05 11.34 -16.89
C VAL A 188 -14.06 12.85 -17.05
N LEU A 189 -13.07 13.40 -17.79
CA LEU A 189 -12.91 14.86 -17.97
C LEU A 189 -14.05 15.47 -18.77
N ASP A 190 -14.47 14.82 -19.88
CA ASP A 190 -15.60 15.25 -20.72
C ASP A 190 -16.89 14.59 -20.25
N CYS A 191 -17.23 14.76 -18.99
CA CYS A 191 -18.40 14.15 -18.39
C CYS A 191 -19.70 14.69 -19.04
N ALA A 192 -20.57 13.76 -19.44
CA ALA A 192 -21.86 14.10 -20.02
C ALA A 192 -22.68 15.01 -19.08
N LYS A 193 -23.53 15.87 -19.66
CA LYS A 193 -24.33 16.81 -18.89
C LYS A 193 -25.39 16.12 -18.03
N GLY A 194 -25.29 16.32 -16.70
CA GLY A 194 -26.09 15.64 -15.70
C GLY A 194 -27.32 16.42 -15.23
N ILE A 195 -27.26 17.75 -15.25
CA ILE A 195 -28.34 18.61 -14.78
C ILE A 195 -28.58 19.76 -15.76
N SER A 196 -29.67 20.50 -15.59
CA SER A 196 -30.01 21.63 -16.46
C SER A 196 -29.00 22.79 -16.35
N ASP A 197 -28.84 23.57 -17.44
CA ASP A 197 -27.95 24.75 -17.44
C ASP A 197 -28.27 25.72 -16.32
N ALA A 198 -29.57 25.97 -16.10
CA ALA A 198 -30.02 26.85 -15.03
C ALA A 198 -29.67 26.31 -13.62
N ALA A 199 -29.65 24.98 -13.42
CA ALA A 199 -29.23 24.38 -12.15
C ALA A 199 -27.71 24.46 -11.98
N SER A 200 -26.95 24.16 -13.05
CA SER A 200 -25.48 24.29 -13.07
C SER A 200 -25.06 25.73 -12.79
N ALA A 201 -25.67 26.70 -13.46
CA ALA A 201 -25.37 28.13 -13.28
C ALA A 201 -25.63 28.60 -11.83
N ARG A 202 -26.72 28.16 -11.21
CA ARG A 202 -27.02 28.48 -9.81
C ARG A 202 -26.01 27.86 -8.86
N ALA A 203 -25.56 26.63 -9.13
CA ALA A 203 -24.56 25.96 -8.29
C ALA A 203 -23.20 26.67 -8.41
N VAL A 204 -22.73 26.92 -9.62
CA VAL A 204 -21.49 27.67 -9.90
C VAL A 204 -21.53 29.06 -9.26
N GLY A 205 -22.64 29.79 -9.40
CA GLY A 205 -22.81 31.10 -8.77
C GLY A 205 -22.67 31.03 -7.24
N LYS A 206 -23.33 30.06 -6.57
CA LYS A 206 -23.16 29.86 -5.12
C LYS A 206 -21.74 29.56 -4.73
N ILE A 207 -21.01 28.77 -5.54
CA ILE A 207 -19.60 28.48 -5.28
C ILE A 207 -18.77 29.75 -5.41
N ALA A 208 -18.94 30.50 -6.50
CA ALA A 208 -18.20 31.74 -6.74
C ALA A 208 -18.49 32.83 -5.69
N ASP A 209 -19.72 32.92 -5.18
CA ASP A 209 -20.11 33.84 -4.13
C ASP A 209 -19.63 33.45 -2.73
N THR A 210 -19.00 32.25 -2.57
CA THR A 210 -18.51 31.78 -1.28
C THR A 210 -17.13 32.35 -0.98
N PRO A 211 -16.96 33.21 0.03
CA PRO A 211 -15.77 34.08 0.18
C PRO A 211 -14.46 33.32 0.39
N ASP A 212 -14.47 32.13 0.98
CA ASP A 212 -13.29 31.34 1.36
C ASP A 212 -12.96 30.23 0.35
N ILE A 213 -13.79 30.02 -0.66
CA ILE A 213 -13.67 28.86 -1.56
C ILE A 213 -12.36 28.86 -2.37
N ALA A 214 -11.95 30.03 -2.87
CA ALA A 214 -10.70 30.16 -3.62
C ALA A 214 -9.47 29.91 -2.74
N LEU A 215 -9.48 30.36 -1.49
CA LEU A 215 -8.39 30.15 -0.53
C LEU A 215 -8.27 28.66 -0.19
N LEU A 216 -9.38 28.00 0.12
CA LEU A 216 -9.42 26.57 0.43
C LEU A 216 -8.99 25.71 -0.76
N LEU A 217 -9.39 26.11 -1.97
CA LEU A 217 -8.97 25.41 -3.19
C LEU A 217 -7.48 25.62 -3.47
N THR A 218 -6.97 26.83 -3.27
CA THR A 218 -5.54 27.14 -3.44
C THR A 218 -4.68 26.31 -2.50
N GLU A 219 -5.04 26.23 -1.21
CA GLU A 219 -4.35 25.40 -0.22
C GLU A 219 -4.34 23.93 -0.65
N TRP A 220 -5.51 23.42 -1.02
CA TRP A 220 -5.68 22.03 -1.42
C TRP A 220 -4.92 21.67 -2.71
N ALA A 221 -5.07 22.47 -3.77
CA ALA A 221 -4.38 22.26 -5.04
C ALA A 221 -2.85 22.41 -4.87
N GLY A 222 -2.41 23.34 -4.02
CA GLY A 222 -1.00 23.54 -3.68
C GLY A 222 -0.41 22.30 -3.01
N LEU A 223 -1.07 21.74 -2.02
CA LEU A 223 -0.64 20.50 -1.35
C LEU A 223 -0.56 19.35 -2.35
N HIS A 224 -1.58 19.16 -3.16
CA HIS A 224 -1.65 18.07 -4.14
C HIS A 224 -0.67 18.20 -5.30
N SER A 225 -0.18 19.42 -5.59
CA SER A 225 0.80 19.61 -6.65
C SER A 225 2.17 18.98 -6.36
N ALA A 226 2.52 18.75 -5.09
CA ALA A 226 3.74 18.09 -4.68
C ALA A 226 3.59 16.55 -4.56
N THR A 227 2.37 16.07 -4.30
CA THR A 227 2.11 14.67 -4.00
C THR A 227 2.60 13.68 -5.08
N PRO A 228 2.49 13.93 -6.41
CA PRO A 228 3.02 13.04 -7.43
C PRO A 228 4.52 12.76 -7.31
N ALA A 229 5.33 13.78 -6.99
CA ALA A 229 6.76 13.61 -6.78
C ALA A 229 7.06 12.75 -5.54
N ASP A 230 6.32 12.97 -4.45
CA ASP A 230 6.45 12.17 -3.23
C ASP A 230 6.07 10.70 -3.47
N LEU A 231 5.06 10.45 -4.31
CA LEU A 231 4.63 9.10 -4.71
C LEU A 231 5.66 8.42 -5.64
N GLU A 232 6.34 9.19 -6.49
CA GLU A 232 7.45 8.70 -7.30
C GLU A 232 8.62 8.25 -6.43
N ASP A 233 9.00 9.06 -5.43
CA ASP A 233 10.04 8.70 -4.45
C ASP A 233 9.66 7.43 -3.67
N GLN A 234 8.38 7.28 -3.30
CA GLN A 234 7.86 6.06 -2.68
C GLN A 234 8.00 4.85 -3.61
N ASN A 235 7.64 4.99 -4.89
CA ASN A 235 7.77 3.90 -5.87
C ASN A 235 9.24 3.51 -6.08
N MET A 236 10.18 4.46 -6.12
CA MET A 236 11.61 4.15 -6.17
C MET A 236 12.08 3.36 -4.93
N ALA A 237 11.51 3.62 -3.75
CA ALA A 237 11.81 2.82 -2.57
C ALA A 237 11.22 1.41 -2.65
N ALA A 238 10.02 1.26 -3.23
CA ALA A 238 9.39 -0.02 -3.49
C ALA A 238 10.18 -0.86 -4.51
N GLU A 239 10.66 -0.24 -5.60
CA GLU A 239 11.51 -0.89 -6.61
C GLU A 239 12.81 -1.43 -6.00
N ARG A 240 13.46 -0.66 -5.12
CA ARG A 240 14.64 -1.15 -4.40
C ARG A 240 14.33 -2.38 -3.53
N ALA A 241 13.13 -2.42 -2.91
CA ALA A 241 12.71 -3.58 -2.15
C ALA A 241 12.47 -4.81 -3.06
N LEU A 242 11.88 -4.61 -4.24
CA LEU A 242 11.73 -5.66 -5.27
C LEU A 242 13.07 -6.23 -5.70
N GLU A 243 14.04 -5.38 -6.05
CA GLU A 243 15.39 -5.82 -6.44
C GLU A 243 16.04 -6.71 -5.37
N MET A 244 15.90 -6.37 -4.09
CA MET A 244 16.44 -7.18 -2.99
C MET A 244 15.71 -8.53 -2.85
N ILE A 245 14.39 -8.55 -3.06
CA ILE A 245 13.59 -9.78 -3.02
C ILE A 245 13.93 -10.68 -4.20
N GLU A 246 14.03 -10.14 -5.42
CA GLU A 246 14.40 -10.87 -6.62
C GLU A 246 15.78 -11.52 -6.50
N ALA A 247 16.78 -10.75 -6.07
CA ALA A 247 18.12 -11.27 -5.84
C ALA A 247 18.14 -12.42 -4.82
N GLU A 248 17.29 -12.38 -3.80
CA GLU A 248 17.16 -13.48 -2.83
C GLU A 248 16.44 -14.69 -3.43
N LEU A 249 15.39 -14.49 -4.22
CA LEU A 249 14.68 -15.59 -4.89
C LEU A 249 15.57 -16.31 -5.90
N GLU A 250 16.40 -15.57 -6.64
CA GLU A 250 17.40 -16.14 -7.57
C GLU A 250 18.45 -16.98 -6.84
N ARG A 251 18.92 -16.54 -5.66
CA ARG A 251 19.86 -17.31 -4.83
C ARG A 251 19.28 -18.63 -4.30
N ARG A 252 17.94 -18.75 -4.28
CA ARG A 252 17.25 -19.94 -3.76
C ARG A 252 16.80 -20.92 -4.85
N SER A 253 16.81 -20.49 -6.12
CA SER A 253 16.44 -21.33 -7.27
C SER A 253 17.57 -22.30 -7.64
#